data_d532d5a817cb4ad111c59d13af77bd02
#
_entry.id   d532d5a817cb4ad111c59d13af77bd02
#
_cell.length_a   1.000
_cell.length_b   1.000
_cell.length_c   1.000
_cell.angle_alpha   90.00
_cell.angle_beta   90.00
_cell.angle_gamma   90.00
#
_symmetry.space_group_name_H-M   'P 1'
#
loop_
_entity.id
_entity.type
_entity.pdbx_description
1 polymer ?
#
loop_
_entity_poly.entity_id
_entity_poly.type
_entity_poly.pdbx_seq_one_letter_code
_entity_poly.pdbx_strand_id
1 'polypeptide(L)'
;YWDANTDMRCLQRAIQMTIDNSYAHHIQRLMVTGNFALLCGVKPEALCDWYLAVYADACEWVELPNTLGMVLHADGGLMGSKPYCASGKYIDKMSDHCQHCRYSPKQMTGPKACPFNSLYWHFLETNAEQLNRNPRMKLIYGSLGRMKEEKREAIRQQAEQFLAKLPTSAGNGQPAHTKEIGRAHQHASSTSDSENRS
;
A
#
# COMPACT_ATOMS: atom_id res chain seq x y z
N TYR A 1 -6.79 2.41 -11.45
CA TYR A 1 -7.50 3.49 -10.77
C TYR A 1 -8.32 4.42 -11.71
N TRP A 2 -8.17 4.32 -13.02
CA TRP A 2 -8.75 5.32 -13.93
C TRP A 2 -10.29 5.27 -14.11
N ASP A 3 -10.94 4.17 -13.75
CA ASP A 3 -12.36 3.92 -14.05
C ASP A 3 -13.24 3.70 -12.81
N ALA A 4 -12.68 3.75 -11.61
CA ALA A 4 -13.36 3.44 -10.36
C ALA A 4 -14.12 2.08 -10.36
N ASN A 5 -13.76 1.15 -11.26
CA ASN A 5 -14.45 -0.13 -11.45
C ASN A 5 -14.02 -1.13 -10.37
N THR A 6 -14.64 -1.04 -9.21
CA THR A 6 -14.38 -1.93 -8.08
C THR A 6 -15.61 -2.08 -7.19
N ASP A 7 -15.80 -3.27 -6.64
CA ASP A 7 -16.84 -3.56 -5.62
C ASP A 7 -16.47 -3.03 -4.21
N MET A 8 -15.25 -2.53 -4.03
CA MET A 8 -14.79 -1.97 -2.76
C MET A 8 -15.29 -0.53 -2.63
N ARG A 9 -16.40 -0.31 -1.93
CA ARG A 9 -17.08 0.99 -1.86
C ARG A 9 -16.17 2.16 -1.46
N CYS A 10 -15.29 1.96 -0.50
CA CYS A 10 -14.34 3.01 -0.06
C CYS A 10 -13.40 3.41 -1.21
N LEU A 11 -12.85 2.44 -1.92
CA LEU A 11 -11.94 2.66 -3.04
C LEU A 11 -12.70 3.28 -4.22
N GLN A 12 -13.86 2.73 -4.58
CA GLN A 12 -14.72 3.26 -5.64
C GLN A 12 -15.05 4.74 -5.40
N ARG A 13 -15.50 5.10 -4.19
CA ARG A 13 -15.86 6.48 -3.85
C ARG A 13 -14.68 7.42 -3.85
N ALA A 14 -13.52 6.99 -3.33
CA ALA A 14 -12.32 7.81 -3.33
C ALA A 14 -11.83 8.10 -4.77
N ILE A 15 -11.83 7.08 -5.64
CA ILE A 15 -11.43 7.24 -7.04
C ILE A 15 -12.47 8.07 -7.81
N GLN A 16 -13.77 7.81 -7.63
CA GLN A 16 -14.83 8.57 -8.30
C GLN A 16 -14.76 10.05 -7.92
N MET A 17 -14.58 10.36 -6.62
CA MET A 17 -14.40 11.74 -6.17
C MET A 17 -13.18 12.40 -6.82
N THR A 18 -12.10 11.65 -6.98
CA THR A 18 -10.89 12.12 -7.66
C THR A 18 -11.17 12.45 -9.14
N ILE A 19 -11.88 11.56 -9.84
CA ILE A 19 -12.24 11.76 -11.25
C ILE A 19 -13.16 12.98 -11.43
N ASP A 20 -14.17 13.10 -10.58
CA ASP A 20 -15.20 14.13 -10.71
C ASP A 20 -14.69 15.53 -10.32
N ASN A 21 -13.76 15.63 -9.35
CA ASN A 21 -13.38 16.89 -8.74
C ASN A 21 -11.87 17.20 -8.84
N SER A 22 -11.07 16.32 -9.45
CA SER A 22 -9.60 16.39 -9.41
C SER A 22 -9.05 16.53 -7.98
N TYR A 23 -9.77 15.97 -7.01
CA TYR A 23 -9.48 16.09 -5.58
C TYR A 23 -9.99 14.89 -4.79
N ALA A 24 -9.21 14.48 -3.80
CA ALA A 24 -9.66 13.63 -2.70
C ALA A 24 -9.04 14.14 -1.40
N HIS A 25 -9.75 13.97 -0.27
CA HIS A 25 -9.21 14.34 1.02
C HIS A 25 -7.90 13.59 1.31
N HIS A 26 -6.93 14.25 1.94
CA HIS A 26 -5.61 13.67 2.22
C HIS A 26 -5.66 12.26 2.83
N ILE A 27 -6.56 12.02 3.80
CA ILE A 27 -6.73 10.70 4.41
C ILE A 27 -7.23 9.65 3.39
N GLN A 28 -8.04 10.03 2.42
CA GLN A 28 -8.46 9.09 1.36
C GLN A 28 -7.29 8.75 0.45
N ARG A 29 -6.46 9.73 0.09
CA ARG A 29 -5.22 9.49 -0.68
C ARG A 29 -4.28 8.56 0.08
N LEU A 30 -4.07 8.80 1.37
CA LEU A 30 -3.17 8.00 2.19
C LEU A 30 -3.71 6.60 2.48
N MET A 31 -4.90 6.53 3.11
CA MET A 31 -5.39 5.34 3.78
C MET A 31 -6.40 4.52 2.96
N VAL A 32 -6.81 5.00 1.80
CA VAL A 32 -7.67 4.25 0.87
C VAL A 32 -6.91 3.93 -0.40
N THR A 33 -6.66 4.90 -1.29
CA THR A 33 -5.99 4.64 -2.58
C THR A 33 -4.52 4.29 -2.40
N GLY A 34 -3.78 5.03 -1.58
CA GLY A 34 -2.38 4.77 -1.28
C GLY A 34 -2.16 3.45 -0.54
N ASN A 35 -2.95 3.20 0.51
CA ASN A 35 -2.91 1.91 1.24
C ASN A 35 -3.23 0.73 0.31
N PHE A 36 -4.21 0.87 -0.59
CA PHE A 36 -4.51 -0.18 -1.57
C PHE A 36 -3.32 -0.43 -2.51
N ALA A 37 -2.70 0.63 -3.03
CA ALA A 37 -1.52 0.53 -3.88
C ALA A 37 -0.35 -0.17 -3.17
N LEU A 38 -0.06 0.22 -1.91
CA LEU A 38 0.96 -0.41 -1.08
C LEU A 38 0.71 -1.91 -0.91
N LEU A 39 -0.51 -2.27 -0.52
CA LEU A 39 -0.88 -3.66 -0.25
C LEU A 39 -0.91 -4.53 -1.50
N CYS A 40 -1.15 -3.93 -2.66
CA CYS A 40 -1.15 -4.62 -3.96
C CYS A 40 0.23 -4.63 -4.63
N GLY A 41 1.25 -4.00 -4.05
CA GLY A 41 2.60 -3.94 -4.63
C GLY A 41 2.66 -3.10 -5.91
N VAL A 42 1.85 -2.04 -6.02
CA VAL A 42 1.93 -1.09 -7.13
C VAL A 42 3.27 -0.38 -7.09
N LYS A 43 3.91 -0.21 -8.25
CA LYS A 43 5.19 0.50 -8.34
C LYS A 43 5.02 1.94 -7.81
N PRO A 44 5.92 2.39 -6.94
CA PRO A 44 5.85 3.72 -6.34
C PRO A 44 5.74 4.85 -7.37
N GLU A 45 6.53 4.78 -8.43
CA GLU A 45 6.53 5.78 -9.50
C GLU A 45 5.17 5.85 -10.19
N ALA A 46 4.57 4.71 -10.48
CA ALA A 46 3.25 4.65 -11.15
C ALA A 46 2.13 5.28 -10.30
N LEU A 47 2.21 5.17 -8.97
CA LEU A 47 1.24 5.84 -8.09
C LEU A 47 1.51 7.35 -8.02
N CYS A 48 2.78 7.77 -7.95
CA CYS A 48 3.16 9.19 -7.98
C CYS A 48 2.71 9.86 -9.28
N ASP A 49 2.99 9.23 -10.42
CA ASP A 49 2.58 9.73 -11.74
C ASP A 49 1.06 9.87 -11.82
N TRP A 50 0.32 8.88 -11.29
CA TRP A 50 -1.14 8.96 -11.25
C TRP A 50 -1.61 10.11 -10.36
N TYR A 51 -1.03 10.30 -9.15
CA TYR A 51 -1.41 11.38 -8.26
C TYR A 51 -1.13 12.76 -8.88
N LEU A 52 0.04 12.93 -9.52
CA LEU A 52 0.39 14.16 -10.21
C LEU A 52 -0.55 14.46 -11.39
N ALA A 53 -1.04 13.42 -12.07
CA ALA A 53 -1.94 13.58 -13.21
C ALA A 53 -3.39 13.92 -12.83
N VAL A 54 -3.87 13.44 -11.65
CA VAL A 54 -5.30 13.50 -11.32
C VAL A 54 -5.67 14.55 -10.27
N TYR A 55 -4.73 14.94 -9.40
CA TYR A 55 -5.04 15.92 -8.36
C TYR A 55 -4.61 17.34 -8.75
N ALA A 56 -5.56 18.27 -8.71
CA ALA A 56 -5.31 19.66 -9.07
C ALA A 56 -4.31 20.39 -8.14
N ASP A 57 -4.15 19.89 -6.90
CA ASP A 57 -3.25 20.42 -5.89
C ASP A 57 -1.94 19.62 -5.76
N ALA A 58 -1.70 18.65 -6.63
CA ALA A 58 -0.48 17.86 -6.63
C ALA A 58 0.70 18.64 -7.20
N CYS A 59 1.85 18.49 -6.53
CA CYS A 59 3.14 18.95 -7.02
C CYS A 59 4.25 18.02 -6.51
N GLU A 60 5.31 17.85 -7.29
CA GLU A 60 6.36 16.85 -7.02
C GLU A 60 6.94 16.92 -5.61
N TRP A 61 7.28 18.12 -5.14
CA TRP A 61 7.89 18.30 -3.82
C TRP A 61 6.95 17.94 -2.66
N VAL A 62 5.63 17.86 -2.89
CA VAL A 62 4.65 17.39 -1.91
C VAL A 62 4.38 15.91 -2.07
N GLU A 63 4.22 15.44 -3.32
CA GLU A 63 3.86 14.05 -3.59
C GLU A 63 5.01 13.07 -3.25
N LEU A 64 6.26 13.42 -3.57
CA LEU A 64 7.39 12.54 -3.29
C LEU A 64 7.48 12.16 -1.79
N PRO A 65 7.55 13.08 -0.81
CA PRO A 65 7.62 12.69 0.59
C PRO A 65 6.33 12.03 1.09
N ASN A 66 5.16 12.48 0.64
CA ASN A 66 3.89 11.94 1.12
C ASN A 66 3.58 10.58 0.50
N THR A 67 3.77 10.41 -0.79
CA THR A 67 3.41 9.18 -1.50
C THR A 67 4.52 8.15 -1.43
N LEU A 68 5.75 8.48 -1.85
CA LEU A 68 6.88 7.54 -1.77
C LEU A 68 7.28 7.24 -0.34
N GLY A 69 7.45 8.28 0.50
CA GLY A 69 7.96 8.13 1.85
C GLY A 69 6.90 7.60 2.82
N MET A 70 5.80 8.33 3.02
CA MET A 70 4.82 7.96 4.04
C MET A 70 3.92 6.80 3.61
N VAL A 71 3.29 6.89 2.43
CA VAL A 71 2.31 5.87 2.00
C VAL A 71 2.99 4.57 1.64
N LEU A 72 3.92 4.61 0.68
CA LEU A 72 4.53 3.41 0.10
C LEU A 72 5.75 2.92 0.85
N HIS A 73 6.28 3.72 1.81
CA HIS A 73 7.48 3.38 2.59
C HIS A 73 8.68 3.01 1.70
N ALA A 74 8.74 3.64 0.52
CA ALA A 74 9.74 3.33 -0.52
C ALA A 74 11.06 4.12 -0.36
N ASP A 75 11.12 5.01 0.63
CA ASP A 75 12.29 5.83 0.98
C ASP A 75 13.20 5.17 2.03
N GLY A 76 12.99 3.89 2.33
CA GLY A 76 13.75 3.17 3.35
C GLY A 76 13.39 3.58 4.79
N GLY A 77 12.28 4.30 5.00
CA GLY A 77 11.80 4.69 6.33
C GLY A 77 12.30 6.04 6.82
N LEU A 78 12.77 6.91 5.91
CA LEU A 78 13.20 8.27 6.25
C LEU A 78 12.02 9.14 6.73
N MET A 79 10.92 9.14 5.98
CA MET A 79 9.73 9.93 6.30
C MET A 79 8.78 9.22 7.25
N GLY A 80 8.59 7.92 7.06
CA GLY A 80 7.69 7.10 7.85
C GLY A 80 8.43 6.10 8.73
N SER A 81 8.30 6.20 10.06
CA SER A 81 8.91 5.23 10.98
C SER A 81 8.36 3.80 10.87
N LYS A 82 7.30 3.61 10.10
CA LYS A 82 6.69 2.33 9.72
C LYS A 82 5.80 2.55 8.49
N PRO A 83 5.53 1.50 7.68
CA PRO A 83 4.57 1.63 6.57
C PRO A 83 3.16 1.97 7.08
N TYR A 84 2.45 2.79 6.33
CA TYR A 84 1.05 3.17 6.61
C TYR A 84 0.07 2.12 6.07
N CYS A 85 0.39 0.85 6.32
CA CYS A 85 -0.50 -0.26 5.95
C CYS A 85 -1.63 -0.43 6.96
N ALA A 86 -2.84 -0.64 6.46
CA ALA A 86 -4.02 -0.80 7.29
C ALA A 86 -5.01 -1.82 6.69
N SER A 87 -5.71 -2.54 7.57
CA SER A 87 -6.81 -3.42 7.20
C SER A 87 -8.12 -2.67 7.05
N GLY A 88 -9.16 -3.34 6.55
CA GLY A 88 -10.51 -2.79 6.43
C GLY A 88 -11.11 -2.27 7.74
N LYS A 89 -10.64 -2.75 8.89
CA LYS A 89 -11.07 -2.25 10.21
C LYS A 89 -10.71 -0.78 10.44
N TYR A 90 -9.60 -0.32 9.88
CA TYR A 90 -9.24 1.10 9.96
C TYR A 90 -10.24 1.96 9.19
N ILE A 91 -10.59 1.56 7.97
CA ILE A 91 -11.55 2.27 7.13
C ILE A 91 -12.94 2.27 7.76
N ASP A 92 -13.37 1.14 8.35
CA ASP A 92 -14.64 1.00 9.07
C ASP A 92 -14.74 1.95 10.28
N LYS A 93 -13.61 2.18 10.96
CA LYS A 93 -13.54 3.11 12.09
C LYS A 93 -13.57 4.57 11.66
N MET A 94 -12.99 4.88 10.50
CA MET A 94 -12.76 6.26 10.06
C MET A 94 -13.81 6.80 9.08
N SER A 95 -14.73 5.94 8.62
CA SER A 95 -15.74 6.29 7.62
C SER A 95 -16.98 5.40 7.73
N ASP A 96 -18.06 5.79 7.06
CA ASP A 96 -19.32 5.04 6.93
C ASP A 96 -19.33 4.10 5.71
N HIS A 97 -18.27 4.09 4.91
CA HIS A 97 -18.22 3.32 3.66
C HIS A 97 -18.53 1.84 3.85
N CYS A 98 -18.08 1.25 4.97
CA CYS A 98 -18.25 -0.18 5.23
C CYS A 98 -19.70 -0.58 5.52
N GLN A 99 -20.52 0.35 6.00
CA GLN A 99 -21.95 0.10 6.29
C GLN A 99 -22.74 -0.25 5.02
N HIS A 100 -22.33 0.30 3.89
CA HIS A 100 -22.99 0.12 2.60
C HIS A 100 -22.12 -0.63 1.58
N CYS A 101 -21.06 -1.31 2.05
CA CYS A 101 -20.15 -2.06 1.21
C CYS A 101 -20.62 -3.51 1.04
N ARG A 102 -20.35 -4.10 -0.13
CA ARG A 102 -20.54 -5.53 -0.37
C ARG A 102 -19.73 -6.40 0.59
N TYR A 103 -18.54 -5.90 1.00
CA TYR A 103 -17.58 -6.62 1.83
C TYR A 103 -17.70 -6.24 3.30
N SER A 104 -17.43 -7.21 4.18
CA SER A 104 -17.43 -7.02 5.63
C SER A 104 -16.01 -6.81 6.17
N PRO A 105 -15.72 -5.69 6.86
CA PRO A 105 -14.42 -5.44 7.48
C PRO A 105 -14.11 -6.38 8.66
N LYS A 106 -15.13 -7.11 9.15
CA LYS A 106 -14.98 -8.07 10.26
C LYS A 106 -14.50 -9.45 9.80
N GLN A 107 -14.71 -9.79 8.52
CA GLN A 107 -14.31 -11.08 7.96
C GLN A 107 -12.91 -10.99 7.37
N MET A 108 -12.08 -12.00 7.63
CA MET A 108 -10.71 -12.10 7.10
C MET A 108 -10.63 -12.90 5.81
N THR A 109 -11.50 -13.92 5.67
CA THR A 109 -11.56 -14.82 4.53
C THR A 109 -13.00 -15.10 4.14
N GLY A 110 -13.22 -15.59 2.92
CA GLY A 110 -14.53 -15.91 2.37
C GLY A 110 -15.08 -14.86 1.40
N PRO A 111 -16.19 -15.13 0.72
CA PRO A 111 -16.67 -14.33 -0.41
C PRO A 111 -17.11 -12.91 -0.04
N LYS A 112 -17.43 -12.67 1.22
CA LYS A 112 -17.80 -11.34 1.75
C LYS A 112 -16.68 -10.68 2.55
N ALA A 113 -15.49 -11.29 2.64
CA ALA A 113 -14.36 -10.70 3.37
C ALA A 113 -13.84 -9.45 2.65
N CYS A 114 -13.55 -8.40 3.43
CA CYS A 114 -12.96 -7.20 2.87
C CYS A 114 -11.56 -7.49 2.31
N PRO A 115 -11.29 -7.20 1.02
CA PRO A 115 -9.99 -7.46 0.41
C PRO A 115 -8.82 -6.81 1.17
N PHE A 116 -9.01 -5.63 1.75
CA PHE A 116 -8.00 -5.02 2.60
C PHE A 116 -7.51 -5.91 3.75
N ASN A 117 -8.36 -6.81 4.26
CA ASN A 117 -7.96 -7.68 5.37
C ASN A 117 -6.97 -8.76 4.93
N SER A 118 -7.25 -9.46 3.83
CA SER A 118 -6.35 -10.49 3.30
C SER A 118 -5.08 -9.87 2.73
N LEU A 119 -5.18 -8.78 1.98
CA LEU A 119 -4.04 -8.04 1.44
C LEU A 119 -3.11 -7.51 2.54
N TYR A 120 -3.66 -6.97 3.63
CA TYR A 120 -2.89 -6.47 4.77
C TYR A 120 -2.01 -7.56 5.41
N TRP A 121 -2.59 -8.72 5.70
CA TRP A 121 -1.83 -9.81 6.32
C TRP A 121 -0.84 -10.44 5.34
N HIS A 122 -1.21 -10.56 4.08
CA HIS A 122 -0.31 -11.00 3.01
C HIS A 122 0.89 -10.06 2.87
N PHE A 123 0.66 -8.74 2.83
CA PHE A 123 1.72 -7.73 2.78
C PHE A 123 2.68 -7.86 3.97
N LEU A 124 2.16 -8.01 5.18
CA LEU A 124 2.98 -8.17 6.39
C LEU A 124 3.82 -9.45 6.33
N GLU A 125 3.24 -10.55 5.86
CA GLU A 125 3.95 -11.83 5.75
C GLU A 125 5.06 -11.77 4.69
N THR A 126 4.76 -11.23 3.54
CA THR A 126 5.72 -11.07 2.43
C THR A 126 6.91 -10.18 2.82
N ASN A 127 6.67 -9.13 3.60
CA ASN A 127 7.70 -8.17 4.02
C ASN A 127 8.25 -8.44 5.43
N ALA A 128 8.04 -9.64 5.98
CA ALA A 128 8.39 -9.96 7.37
C ALA A 128 9.89 -9.81 7.65
N GLU A 129 10.75 -10.15 6.71
CA GLU A 129 12.21 -10.07 6.88
C GLU A 129 12.69 -8.65 7.20
N GLN A 130 12.11 -7.65 6.54
CA GLN A 130 12.46 -6.24 6.74
C GLN A 130 11.69 -5.62 7.90
N LEU A 131 10.37 -5.78 7.90
CA LEU A 131 9.49 -5.06 8.82
C LEU A 131 9.49 -5.62 10.24
N ASN A 132 9.83 -6.91 10.44
CA ASN A 132 9.90 -7.50 11.78
C ASN A 132 11.02 -6.91 12.64
N ARG A 133 12.04 -6.32 12.02
CA ARG A 133 13.12 -5.59 12.71
C ARG A 133 12.67 -4.27 13.31
N ASN A 134 11.55 -3.73 12.83
CA ASN A 134 11.02 -2.44 13.29
C ASN A 134 10.30 -2.59 14.64
N PRO A 135 10.74 -1.89 15.70
CA PRO A 135 10.13 -1.98 17.03
C PRO A 135 8.64 -1.65 17.06
N ARG A 136 8.19 -0.73 16.17
CA ARG A 136 6.78 -0.32 16.06
C ARG A 136 5.87 -1.40 15.45
N MET A 137 6.46 -2.40 14.81
CA MET A 137 5.74 -3.51 14.18
C MET A 137 5.65 -4.77 15.08
N LYS A 138 6.37 -4.80 16.21
CA LYS A 138 6.44 -5.98 17.09
C LYS A 138 5.08 -6.52 17.51
N LEU A 139 4.13 -5.66 17.88
CA LEU A 139 2.79 -6.11 18.30
C LEU A 139 2.02 -6.77 17.16
N ILE A 140 2.19 -6.25 15.95
CA ILE A 140 1.53 -6.76 14.74
C ILE A 140 2.12 -8.12 14.38
N TYR A 141 3.44 -8.24 14.35
CA TYR A 141 4.12 -9.53 14.09
C TYR A 141 3.89 -10.55 15.20
N GLY A 142 3.78 -10.11 16.46
CA GLY A 142 3.35 -10.98 17.56
C GLY A 142 1.93 -11.53 17.36
N SER A 143 1.05 -10.76 16.74
CA SER A 143 -0.30 -11.21 16.38
C SER A 143 -0.29 -12.16 15.19
N LEU A 144 0.55 -11.91 14.18
CA LEU A 144 0.76 -12.79 13.04
C LEU A 144 1.32 -14.15 13.49
N GLY A 145 2.32 -14.16 14.38
CA GLY A 145 2.93 -15.38 14.92
C GLY A 145 1.99 -16.25 15.76
N ARG A 146 0.96 -15.65 16.38
CA ARG A 146 -0.09 -16.41 17.12
C ARG A 146 -1.20 -16.94 16.22
N MET A 147 -1.21 -16.57 14.95
CA MET A 147 -2.23 -17.02 14.00
C MET A 147 -1.92 -18.46 13.57
N LYS A 148 -2.93 -19.35 13.61
CA LYS A 148 -2.81 -20.73 13.14
C LYS A 148 -2.43 -20.76 11.67
N GLU A 149 -1.60 -21.76 11.29
CA GLU A 149 -1.07 -21.86 9.93
C GLU A 149 -2.18 -22.02 8.87
N GLU A 150 -3.23 -22.81 9.19
CA GLU A 150 -4.35 -23.00 8.26
C GLU A 150 -5.07 -21.68 7.95
N LYS A 151 -5.14 -20.78 8.96
CA LYS A 151 -5.74 -19.45 8.79
C LYS A 151 -4.83 -18.53 7.98
N ARG A 152 -3.53 -18.59 8.19
CA ARG A 152 -2.54 -17.83 7.40
C ARG A 152 -2.59 -18.22 5.95
N GLU A 153 -2.60 -19.54 5.69
CA GLU A 153 -2.69 -20.09 4.35
C GLU A 153 -3.98 -19.65 3.63
N ALA A 154 -5.14 -19.73 4.30
CA ALA A 154 -6.41 -19.26 3.73
C ALA A 154 -6.40 -17.77 3.40
N ILE A 155 -5.75 -16.93 4.22
CA ILE A 155 -5.58 -15.51 3.97
C ILE A 155 -4.66 -15.27 2.77
N ARG A 156 -3.54 -15.99 2.67
CA ARG A 156 -2.58 -15.92 1.56
C ARG A 156 -3.26 -16.25 0.23
N GLN A 157 -3.91 -17.39 0.18
CA GLN A 157 -4.64 -17.83 -1.03
C GLN A 157 -5.71 -16.83 -1.47
N GLN A 158 -6.45 -16.25 -0.52
CA GLN A 158 -7.44 -15.24 -0.85
C GLN A 158 -6.83 -13.94 -1.37
N ALA A 159 -5.70 -13.50 -0.81
CA ALA A 159 -4.98 -12.33 -1.29
C ALA A 159 -4.43 -12.56 -2.71
N GLU A 160 -3.81 -13.70 -2.96
CA GLU A 160 -3.29 -14.07 -4.27
C GLU A 160 -4.38 -14.17 -5.34
N GLN A 161 -5.53 -14.77 -4.99
CA GLN A 161 -6.70 -14.83 -5.87
C GLN A 161 -7.26 -13.45 -6.20
N PHE A 162 -7.20 -12.52 -5.25
CA PHE A 162 -7.62 -11.14 -5.49
C PHE A 162 -6.63 -10.42 -6.39
N LEU A 163 -5.33 -10.52 -6.09
CA LEU A 163 -4.25 -9.91 -6.89
C LEU A 163 -4.24 -10.42 -8.34
N ALA A 164 -4.47 -11.72 -8.54
CA ALA A 164 -4.55 -12.32 -9.88
C ALA A 164 -5.72 -11.79 -10.73
N LYS A 165 -6.75 -11.22 -10.11
CA LYS A 165 -7.90 -10.61 -10.83
C LYS A 165 -7.68 -9.15 -11.18
N LEU A 166 -6.66 -8.51 -10.60
CA LEU A 166 -6.35 -7.14 -10.95
C LEU A 166 -5.78 -7.08 -12.37
N PRO A 167 -6.20 -6.10 -13.19
CA PRO A 167 -5.64 -5.94 -14.52
C PRO A 167 -4.13 -5.70 -14.41
N THR A 168 -3.35 -6.61 -14.97
CA THR A 168 -1.93 -6.40 -15.17
C THR A 168 -1.77 -5.38 -16.29
N SER A 169 -1.04 -4.31 -16.07
CA SER A 169 -0.61 -3.45 -17.17
C SER A 169 0.16 -4.35 -18.15
N ALA A 170 -0.33 -4.47 -19.39
CA ALA A 170 0.36 -5.18 -20.45
C ALA A 170 1.67 -4.45 -20.78
N GLY A 171 2.72 -4.81 -20.10
CA GLY A 171 4.05 -4.25 -20.22
C GLY A 171 4.97 -4.93 -19.22
N ASN A 172 5.59 -6.04 -19.65
CA ASN A 172 6.75 -6.72 -19.08
C ASN A 172 6.98 -6.52 -17.57
N GLY A 173 6.67 -7.51 -16.77
CA GLY A 173 7.23 -7.61 -15.43
C GLY A 173 6.36 -8.43 -14.51
N GLN A 174 6.91 -9.53 -14.05
CA GLN A 174 6.48 -10.21 -12.84
C GLN A 174 6.04 -9.20 -11.78
N PRO A 175 5.08 -9.52 -10.90
CA PRO A 175 4.80 -8.69 -9.75
C PRO A 175 6.13 -8.35 -9.08
N ALA A 176 6.37 -7.08 -8.85
CA ALA A 176 7.58 -6.63 -8.17
C ALA A 176 7.52 -7.12 -6.73
N HIS A 177 7.80 -8.41 -6.52
CA HIS A 177 8.11 -8.97 -5.25
C HIS A 177 9.42 -8.35 -4.78
N THR A 178 9.30 -7.27 -4.01
CA THR A 178 10.16 -6.91 -2.89
C THR A 178 11.63 -7.40 -2.94
N LYS A 179 12.38 -7.05 -3.97
CA LYS A 179 13.85 -7.12 -3.91
C LYS A 179 14.54 -5.76 -3.99
N GLU A 180 13.82 -4.67 -4.19
CA GLU A 180 14.43 -3.36 -4.49
C GLU A 180 14.25 -2.27 -3.43
N ILE A 181 13.58 -2.51 -2.31
CA ILE A 181 13.50 -1.51 -1.22
C ILE A 181 14.87 -1.27 -0.54
N GLY A 182 15.88 -2.06 -0.86
CA GLY A 182 17.20 -1.99 -0.23
C GLY A 182 18.35 -1.46 -1.07
N ARG A 183 18.19 -1.16 -2.38
CA ARG A 183 19.33 -0.82 -3.25
C ARG A 183 19.61 0.67 -3.49
N ALA A 184 18.73 1.56 -3.07
CA ALA A 184 18.95 3.00 -3.26
C ALA A 184 20.08 3.59 -2.38
N HIS A 185 20.57 2.88 -1.38
CA HIS A 185 21.59 3.40 -0.46
C HIS A 185 23.05 3.07 -0.81
N GLN A 186 23.33 2.30 -1.86
CA GLN A 186 24.72 1.95 -2.18
C GLN A 186 25.40 2.85 -3.22
N HIS A 187 24.68 3.75 -3.89
CA HIS A 187 25.29 4.65 -4.90
C HIS A 187 25.54 6.09 -4.43
N ALA A 188 25.11 6.48 -3.23
CA ALA A 188 25.33 7.84 -2.72
C ALA A 188 26.58 8.00 -1.85
N SER A 189 27.32 6.92 -1.53
CA SER A 189 28.50 7.00 -0.65
C SER A 189 29.84 6.89 -1.35
N SER A 190 29.90 6.85 -2.69
CA SER A 190 31.19 6.67 -3.41
C SER A 190 31.69 7.89 -4.20
N THR A 191 31.08 9.08 -4.05
CA THR A 191 31.49 10.29 -4.80
C THR A 191 31.96 11.47 -3.95
N SER A 192 32.23 11.29 -2.64
CA SER A 192 32.68 12.41 -1.79
C SER A 192 34.15 12.37 -1.29
N ASP A 193 35.04 11.53 -1.86
CA ASP A 193 36.42 11.44 -1.39
C ASP A 193 37.47 11.62 -2.50
N SER A 194 37.30 12.59 -3.40
CA SER A 194 38.39 12.90 -4.37
C SER A 194 38.60 14.37 -4.72
N GLU A 195 38.17 15.32 -3.90
CA GLU A 195 38.58 16.74 -4.08
C GLU A 195 38.93 17.41 -2.75
N ASN A 196 40.07 17.04 -2.16
CA ASN A 196 40.77 17.94 -1.25
C ASN A 196 42.22 17.47 -0.99
N ARG A 197 43.06 17.47 -2.03
CA ARG A 197 44.56 17.53 -1.90
C ARG A 197 45.14 18.20 -3.13
N SER A 198 45.32 19.49 -3.06
CA SER A 198 46.41 20.24 -3.65
C SER A 198 46.39 21.65 -3.08
#